data_8d751f4913fe5927f73cb52fae5e2a4e
#
_entry.id   8d751f4913fe5927f73cb52fae5e2a4e
#
_cell.length_a   1.000
_cell.length_b   1.000
_cell.length_c   1.000
_cell.angle_alpha   90.00
_cell.angle_beta   90.00
_cell.angle_gamma   90.00
#
_symmetry.space_group_name_H-M   'P 1'
#
loop_
_entity.id
_entity.type
_entity.pdbx_description
1 polymer ?
#
loop_
_entity_poly.entity_id
_entity_poly.type
_entity_poly.pdbx_seq_one_letter_code
_entity_poly.pdbx_strand_id
1 'polypeptide(L)'
;MAVQSTILTIDVGSDSVKMAEFSFSPDGGKLILEKFAFEPLAQEEDEPVVAFARVYQYMLQSNNFQSKQVRLTISGQAAFSRLSKLPELNGDDNMISKIIEFEAKQTVP
;
A
#
# COMPACT_ATOMS: atom_id res chain seq x y z
N MET A 1 25.37 2.67 16.48
CA MET A 1 24.98 1.78 15.40
C MET A 1 23.97 2.48 14.52
N ALA A 2 24.24 2.54 13.23
CA ALA A 2 23.29 3.11 12.30
C ALA A 2 22.06 2.21 12.20
N VAL A 3 20.87 2.78 12.39
CA VAL A 3 19.64 2.06 12.16
C VAL A 3 19.47 1.95 10.64
N GLN A 4 19.44 0.72 10.12
CA GLN A 4 19.17 0.52 8.71
C GLN A 4 17.75 0.98 8.37
N SER A 5 17.64 1.80 7.35
CA SER A 5 16.35 2.20 6.84
C SER A 5 15.70 1.00 6.13
N THR A 6 14.47 0.68 6.52
CA THR A 6 13.72 -0.40 5.90
C THR A 6 12.41 0.13 5.34
N ILE A 7 11.86 -0.59 4.37
CA ILE A 7 10.57 -0.29 3.77
C ILE A 7 9.78 -1.57 3.61
N LEU A 8 8.50 -1.52 3.97
CA LEU A 8 7.58 -2.62 3.79
C LEU A 8 6.72 -2.34 2.57
N THR A 9 6.70 -3.27 1.62
CA THR A 9 5.77 -3.22 0.50
C THR A 9 4.63 -4.18 0.74
N ILE A 10 3.41 -3.75 0.43
CA ILE A 10 2.22 -4.56 0.56
C ILE A 10 1.50 -4.55 -0.77
N ASP A 11 1.30 -5.73 -1.34
CA ASP A 11 0.56 -5.90 -2.58
C ASP A 11 -0.74 -6.65 -2.28
N VAL A 12 -1.87 -5.95 -2.43
CA VAL A 12 -3.19 -6.51 -2.19
C VAL A 12 -3.76 -6.94 -3.53
N GLY A 13 -3.70 -8.23 -3.80
CA GLY A 13 -4.31 -8.81 -4.98
C GLY A 13 -5.79 -9.11 -4.77
N SER A 14 -6.42 -9.67 -5.79
CA SER A 14 -7.84 -10.05 -5.71
C SER A 14 -8.07 -11.25 -4.78
N ASP A 15 -7.07 -12.10 -4.61
CA ASP A 15 -7.21 -13.34 -3.84
C ASP A 15 -6.09 -13.57 -2.83
N SER A 16 -5.13 -12.65 -2.74
CA SER A 16 -3.99 -12.83 -1.85
C SER A 16 -3.38 -11.49 -1.45
N VAL A 17 -2.65 -11.50 -0.35
CA VAL A 17 -1.84 -10.37 0.12
C VAL A 17 -0.39 -10.81 0.16
N LYS A 18 0.48 -9.99 -0.40
CA LYS A 18 1.93 -10.23 -0.38
C LYS A 18 2.59 -9.08 0.33
N MET A 19 3.54 -9.40 1.19
CA MET A 19 4.33 -8.40 1.91
C MET A 19 5.80 -8.71 1.74
N ALA A 20 6.58 -7.66 1.50
CA ALA A 20 8.03 -7.80 1.39
C ALA A 20 8.70 -6.64 2.12
N GLU A 21 9.62 -6.96 2.99
CA GLU A 21 10.40 -5.94 3.70
C GLU A 21 11.80 -5.88 3.12
N PHE A 22 12.21 -4.68 2.73
CA PHE A 22 13.51 -4.43 2.13
C PHE A 22 14.31 -3.50 3.01
N SER A 23 15.62 -3.69 3.02
CA SER A 23 16.57 -2.72 3.55
C SER A 23 17.39 -2.14 2.41
N PHE A 24 18.01 -1.00 2.68
CA PHE A 24 18.94 -0.40 1.72
C PHE A 24 20.37 -0.81 2.12
N SER A 25 21.18 -1.13 1.10
CA SER A 25 22.59 -1.40 1.36
C SER A 25 23.25 -0.17 1.97
N PRO A 26 24.39 -0.34 2.71
CA PRO A 26 25.04 0.80 3.36
C PRO A 26 25.44 1.92 2.41
N ASP A 27 25.72 1.59 1.14
CA ASP A 27 26.05 2.59 0.13
C ASP A 27 24.82 3.18 -0.56
N GLY A 28 23.62 2.70 -0.19
CA GLY A 28 22.37 3.17 -0.77
C GLY A 28 22.11 2.70 -2.20
N GLY A 29 22.97 1.84 -2.74
CA GLY A 29 22.89 1.46 -4.14
C GLY A 29 22.01 0.25 -4.44
N LYS A 30 21.60 -0.51 -3.42
CA LYS A 30 20.84 -1.76 -3.62
C LYS A 30 19.77 -1.92 -2.57
N LEU A 31 18.66 -2.53 -2.99
CA LEU A 31 17.63 -3.02 -2.10
C LEU A 31 17.92 -4.48 -1.76
N ILE A 32 17.79 -4.82 -0.49
CA ILE A 32 17.99 -6.17 0.00
C ILE A 32 16.67 -6.67 0.54
N LEU A 33 16.20 -7.81 0.02
CA LEU A 33 14.99 -8.45 0.52
C LEU A 33 15.30 -9.12 1.86
N GLU A 34 14.67 -8.61 2.92
CA GLU A 34 14.87 -9.12 4.28
C GLU A 34 13.82 -10.19 4.64
N LYS A 35 12.57 -9.91 4.32
CA LYS A 35 11.45 -10.80 4.66
C LYS A 35 10.42 -10.78 3.54
N PHE A 36 9.76 -11.92 3.36
CA PHE A 36 8.65 -12.04 2.42
C PHE A 36 7.56 -12.90 3.05
N ALA A 37 6.32 -12.48 2.86
CA ALA A 37 5.16 -13.22 3.33
C ALA A 37 4.06 -13.18 2.28
N PHE A 38 3.31 -14.27 2.19
CA PHE A 38 2.19 -14.44 1.28
C PHE A 38 1.06 -15.12 2.02
N GLU A 39 -0.15 -14.56 1.90
CA GLU A 39 -1.34 -15.18 2.48
C GLU A 39 -2.51 -15.03 1.52
N PRO A 40 -3.26 -16.11 1.30
CA PRO A 40 -4.50 -15.99 0.53
C PRO A 40 -5.57 -15.27 1.33
N LEU A 41 -6.43 -14.53 0.62
CA LEU A 41 -7.62 -13.94 1.20
C LEU A 41 -8.73 -14.98 1.24
N ALA A 42 -9.46 -15.03 2.36
CA ALA A 42 -10.62 -15.91 2.47
C ALA A 42 -11.72 -15.40 1.57
N GLN A 43 -12.09 -16.21 0.57
CA GLN A 43 -13.10 -15.81 -0.40
C GLN A 43 -14.53 -15.90 0.14
N GLU A 44 -14.68 -16.48 1.32
CA GLU A 44 -15.99 -16.67 1.96
C GLU A 44 -16.42 -15.47 2.78
N GLU A 45 -15.56 -14.47 2.93
CA GLU A 45 -15.93 -13.25 3.65
C GLU A 45 -16.79 -12.37 2.76
N ASP A 46 -17.94 -11.92 3.29
CA ASP A 46 -18.83 -11.02 2.57
C ASP A 46 -18.24 -9.64 2.36
N GLU A 47 -17.31 -9.23 3.23
CA GLU A 47 -16.70 -7.91 3.19
C GLU A 47 -15.20 -8.02 2.91
N PRO A 48 -14.74 -7.58 1.74
CA PRO A 48 -13.31 -7.66 1.40
C PRO A 48 -12.41 -6.90 2.37
N VAL A 49 -12.90 -5.78 2.93
CA VAL A 49 -12.11 -5.00 3.88
C VAL A 49 -11.86 -5.80 5.17
N VAL A 50 -12.87 -6.54 5.63
CA VAL A 50 -12.73 -7.37 6.84
C VAL A 50 -11.75 -8.50 6.59
N ALA A 51 -11.85 -9.16 5.44
CA ALA A 51 -10.93 -10.22 5.06
C ALA A 51 -9.49 -9.71 5.01
N PHE A 52 -9.28 -8.56 4.38
CA PHE A 52 -7.97 -7.95 4.29
C PHE A 52 -7.42 -7.59 5.67
N ALA A 53 -8.23 -6.96 6.52
CA ALA A 53 -7.78 -6.54 7.85
C ALA A 53 -7.32 -7.73 8.69
N ARG A 54 -8.05 -8.85 8.61
CA ARG A 54 -7.71 -10.06 9.33
C ARG A 54 -6.38 -10.65 8.87
N VAL A 55 -6.20 -10.75 7.56
CA VAL A 55 -4.96 -11.26 6.97
C VAL A 55 -3.79 -10.32 7.28
N TYR A 56 -4.02 -9.02 7.17
CA TYR A 56 -3.01 -8.00 7.44
C TYR A 56 -2.47 -8.13 8.88
N GLN A 57 -3.37 -8.23 9.86
CA GLN A 57 -2.96 -8.38 11.25
C GLN A 57 -2.18 -9.67 11.47
N TYR A 58 -2.64 -10.76 10.90
CA TYR A 58 -1.96 -12.05 11.00
C TYR A 58 -0.55 -11.97 10.42
N MET A 59 -0.40 -11.37 9.24
CA MET A 59 0.92 -11.27 8.59
C MET A 59 1.88 -10.39 9.39
N LEU A 60 1.39 -9.29 9.95
CA LEU A 60 2.23 -8.42 10.77
C LEU A 60 2.72 -9.13 12.03
N GLN A 61 1.85 -9.88 12.69
CA GLN A 61 2.19 -10.57 13.92
C GLN A 61 3.13 -11.76 13.66
N SER A 62 2.89 -12.49 12.56
CA SER A 62 3.63 -13.71 12.27
C SER A 62 5.03 -13.47 11.75
N ASN A 63 5.26 -12.33 11.09
CA ASN A 63 6.52 -12.07 10.37
C ASN A 63 7.40 -11.03 11.04
N ASN A 64 6.91 -10.35 12.06
CA ASN A 64 7.67 -9.39 12.85
C ASN A 64 8.36 -8.33 11.97
N PHE A 65 7.59 -7.69 11.09
CA PHE A 65 8.11 -6.63 10.24
C PHE A 65 8.48 -5.41 11.10
N GLN A 66 9.61 -4.80 10.75
CA GLN A 66 10.19 -3.69 11.52
C GLN A 66 9.99 -2.33 10.88
N SER A 67 9.54 -2.28 9.65
CA SER A 67 9.47 -1.04 8.88
C SER A 67 8.37 -0.12 9.38
N LYS A 68 8.68 1.17 9.44
CA LYS A 68 7.71 2.23 9.72
C LYS A 68 7.20 2.90 8.45
N GLN A 69 7.87 2.67 7.32
CA GLN A 69 7.45 3.17 6.02
C GLN A 69 6.80 2.03 5.24
N VAL A 70 5.66 2.31 4.62
CA VAL A 70 4.89 1.32 3.90
C VAL A 70 4.57 1.84 2.50
N ARG A 71 4.72 0.97 1.50
CA ARG A 71 4.25 1.20 0.14
C ARG A 71 3.13 0.19 -0.14
N LEU A 72 1.99 0.69 -0.58
CA LEU A 72 0.82 -0.14 -0.81
C LEU A 72 0.46 -0.14 -2.29
N THR A 73 0.24 -1.32 -2.84
CA THR A 73 -0.36 -1.49 -4.16
C THR A 73 -1.64 -2.30 -4.05
N ILE A 74 -2.62 -1.98 -4.87
CA ILE A 74 -3.88 -2.69 -4.88
C ILE A 74 -4.17 -3.20 -6.29
N SER A 75 -4.97 -4.26 -6.37
CA SER A 75 -5.39 -4.83 -7.65
C SER A 75 -6.16 -3.80 -8.48
N GLY A 76 -5.94 -3.79 -9.78
CA GLY A 76 -6.70 -2.94 -10.69
C GLY A 76 -8.20 -3.23 -10.67
N GLN A 77 -8.58 -4.43 -10.26
CA GLN A 77 -10.01 -4.78 -10.10
C GLN A 77 -10.62 -4.10 -8.88
N ALA A 78 -9.81 -3.77 -7.88
CA ALA A 78 -10.27 -3.06 -6.68
C ALA A 78 -10.13 -1.55 -6.82
N ALA A 79 -9.54 -1.08 -7.91
CA ALA A 79 -9.28 0.33 -8.14
C ALA A 79 -10.22 0.87 -9.22
N PHE A 80 -10.64 2.11 -9.04
CA PHE A 80 -11.34 2.87 -10.08
C PHE A 80 -10.38 3.91 -10.62
N SER A 81 -10.22 3.96 -11.94
CA SER A 81 -9.29 4.87 -12.57
C SER A 81 -10.02 5.79 -13.54
N ARG A 82 -9.76 7.07 -13.45
CA ARG A 82 -10.33 8.07 -14.34
C ARG A 82 -9.35 9.20 -14.56
N LEU A 83 -9.24 9.63 -15.82
CA LEU A 83 -8.46 10.81 -16.15
C LEU A 83 -9.31 12.06 -15.94
N SER A 84 -8.88 12.94 -15.06
CA SER A 84 -9.55 14.18 -14.76
C SER A 84 -8.65 15.36 -15.12
N LYS A 85 -9.26 16.39 -15.69
CA LYS A 85 -8.54 17.62 -16.01
C LYS A 85 -8.74 18.60 -14.84
N LEU A 86 -7.64 18.91 -14.16
CA LEU A 86 -7.68 19.81 -13.02
C LEU A 86 -7.29 21.22 -13.45
N PRO A 87 -7.82 22.24 -12.76
CA PRO A 87 -7.39 23.61 -13.02
C PRO A 87 -5.93 23.80 -12.64
N GLU A 88 -5.28 24.76 -13.32
CA GLU A 88 -3.90 25.09 -13.02
C GLU A 88 -3.85 25.76 -11.64
N LEU A 89 -3.10 25.17 -10.73
CA LEU A 89 -2.96 25.66 -9.36
C LEU A 89 -1.50 25.97 -9.09
N ASN A 90 -1.27 27.15 -8.54
CA ASN A 90 0.08 27.68 -8.33
C ASN A 90 0.68 27.11 -7.03
N GLY A 91 0.98 25.82 -7.03
CA GLY A 91 1.84 25.23 -5.99
C GLY A 91 1.24 25.08 -4.60
N ASP A 92 -0.07 25.21 -4.43
CA ASP A 92 -0.72 24.99 -3.14
C ASP A 92 -1.13 23.52 -3.02
N ASP A 93 -0.30 22.73 -2.36
CA ASP A 93 -0.52 21.29 -2.21
C ASP A 93 -1.82 20.97 -1.46
N ASN A 94 -2.20 21.80 -0.49
CA ASN A 94 -3.45 21.58 0.26
C ASN A 94 -4.67 21.76 -0.63
N MET A 95 -4.64 22.76 -1.50
CA MET A 95 -5.74 23.01 -2.42
C MET A 95 -5.84 21.91 -3.48
N ILE A 96 -4.69 21.44 -3.99
CA ILE A 96 -4.64 20.32 -4.93
C ILE A 96 -5.24 19.07 -4.30
N SER A 97 -4.86 18.75 -3.06
CA SER A 97 -5.38 17.58 -2.34
C SER A 97 -6.89 17.64 -2.16
N LYS A 98 -7.43 18.83 -1.83
CA LYS A 98 -8.88 19.02 -1.66
C LYS A 98 -9.64 18.83 -2.96
N ILE A 99 -9.09 19.34 -4.06
CA ILE A 99 -9.72 19.20 -5.38
C ILE A 99 -9.71 17.74 -5.81
N ILE A 100 -8.61 17.02 -5.62
CA ILE A 100 -8.52 15.61 -5.95
C ILE A 100 -9.54 14.80 -5.13
N GLU A 101 -9.65 15.08 -3.84
CA GLU A 101 -10.62 14.41 -2.97
C GLU A 101 -12.06 14.65 -3.44
N PHE A 102 -12.37 15.89 -3.78
CA PHE A 102 -13.71 16.26 -4.27
C PHE A 102 -14.03 15.53 -5.58
N GLU A 103 -13.10 15.51 -6.54
CA GLU A 103 -13.29 14.82 -7.81
C GLU A 103 -13.44 13.30 -7.58
N ALA A 104 -12.64 12.73 -6.69
CA ALA A 104 -12.73 11.30 -6.40
C ALA A 104 -14.11 10.93 -5.83
N LYS A 105 -14.65 11.73 -4.92
CA LYS A 105 -15.97 11.47 -4.34
C LYS A 105 -17.09 11.56 -5.36
N GLN A 106 -16.95 12.39 -6.39
CA GLN A 106 -17.97 12.53 -7.43
C GLN A 106 -17.91 11.42 -8.47
N THR A 107 -16.75 10.80 -8.67
CA THR A 107 -16.56 9.85 -9.76
C THR A 107 -16.58 8.39 -9.32
N VAL A 108 -16.33 8.10 -8.03
CA VAL A 108 -16.40 6.74 -7.49
C VAL A 108 -17.86 6.35 -7.31
N PRO A 109 -18.30 5.23 -7.91
CA PRO A 109 -19.68 4.74 -7.78
C PRO A 109 -20.04 4.33 -6.36
#